data_5b781844bd263d19e6b9feb91d13cd65
#
_entry.id   5b781844bd263d19e6b9feb91d13cd65
#
_cell.length_a   1.000
_cell.length_b   1.000
_cell.length_c   1.000
_cell.angle_alpha   90.00
_cell.angle_beta   90.00
_cell.angle_gamma   90.00
#
_symmetry.space_group_name_H-M   'P 1'
#
loop_
_entity.id
_entity.type
_entity.pdbx_description
1 polymer ?
#
loop_
_entity_poly.entity_id
_entity_poly.type
_entity_poly.pdbx_seq_one_letter_code
_entity_poly.pdbx_strand_id
1 'polypeptide(L)'
;MPDCTASQRNRADLSCVFQNLIREAVMQMIDKIYIDGAFVTPHGDELFDLFNPATEQVIGRVRLADAQDACDAIAAAKRAFPTFSRTGKRERIDMLKRMHEAVLAKEDELYAAITEEYGAPVSRGRWMAQHASSVLLEAEKVLDDYAFTRRAGTAEVVMQPLGVAGLITPWNSDAGFICGKLAAALAAGCTAVIKPSEMSAIQTRIVTEALHEAGLPAGVFNIVTGRGETVGAQISTHPDVAKLSFTGSTVVGKTILRAGAETLKRVTLELGGKSPVIVLDDANFDEVVPLAIQAGFMNSGQACIAGTRILVPQHRLEEFEARVQKEVTHTQAGDPRDPQTAVGPMVSQKQWERVQRYIRIGTDEGARLIAGGPGRPDGVDAGWFVRPTVFSDVTNDMTIAREEIFGPVLSILTYRDTDEAIAIANDTLYGLQAYVFSADAKRAHEVASRLEAGRVLVNTLAHEPAAPFGGFKQSGIGREYGTFGLEAFLEPKSVLGVL
;
A
#
# COMPACT_ATOMS: atom_id res chain seq x y z
N MET A 1 -49.15 7.09 -0.67
CA MET A 1 -48.12 7.84 0.08
C MET A 1 -47.37 6.85 0.94
N PRO A 2 -46.15 6.47 0.59
CA PRO A 2 -45.30 5.65 1.47
C PRO A 2 -44.34 6.57 2.24
N ASP A 3 -44.14 6.18 3.45
CA ASP A 3 -43.50 6.79 4.58
C ASP A 3 -42.06 7.33 4.34
N CYS A 4 -41.89 8.63 4.58
CA CYS A 4 -40.61 9.35 4.49
C CYS A 4 -39.85 9.37 5.83
N THR A 5 -40.15 8.46 6.78
CA THR A 5 -39.65 8.52 8.17
C THR A 5 -38.49 7.58 8.50
N ALA A 6 -38.20 6.56 7.68
CA ALA A 6 -37.12 5.61 7.95
C ALA A 6 -35.71 6.13 7.56
N SER A 7 -35.63 6.98 6.52
CA SER A 7 -34.34 7.53 6.03
C SER A 7 -33.76 8.63 6.94
N GLN A 8 -34.58 9.32 7.72
CA GLN A 8 -34.08 10.36 8.64
C GLN A 8 -33.59 9.82 9.98
N ARG A 9 -34.12 8.69 10.45
CA ARG A 9 -33.64 8.05 11.70
C ARG A 9 -32.23 7.46 11.56
N ASN A 10 -31.91 6.86 10.42
CA ASN A 10 -30.55 6.31 10.19
C ASN A 10 -29.46 7.40 10.08
N ARG A 11 -29.79 8.60 9.61
CA ARG A 11 -28.83 9.71 9.56
C ARG A 11 -28.57 10.35 10.93
N ALA A 12 -29.56 10.40 11.78
CA ALA A 12 -29.44 10.95 13.13
C ALA A 12 -28.69 10.00 14.07
N ASP A 13 -28.86 8.68 13.95
CA ASP A 13 -28.16 7.68 14.74
C ASP A 13 -26.67 7.59 14.38
N LEU A 14 -26.33 7.63 13.10
CA LEU A 14 -24.92 7.66 12.65
C LEU A 14 -24.19 8.93 13.12
N SER A 15 -24.86 10.09 13.06
CA SER A 15 -24.32 11.36 13.57
C SER A 15 -24.13 11.34 15.08
N CYS A 16 -25.04 10.72 15.83
CA CYS A 16 -24.96 10.61 17.29
C CYS A 16 -23.88 9.63 17.75
N VAL A 17 -23.70 8.52 17.08
CA VAL A 17 -22.59 7.56 17.33
C VAL A 17 -21.24 8.21 17.03
N PHE A 18 -21.12 8.95 15.92
CA PHE A 18 -19.91 9.72 15.59
C PHE A 18 -19.64 10.87 16.57
N GLN A 19 -20.68 11.60 17.01
CA GLN A 19 -20.52 12.69 17.99
C GLN A 19 -20.15 12.17 19.40
N ASN A 20 -20.56 10.98 19.78
CA ASN A 20 -20.16 10.37 21.06
C ASN A 20 -18.74 9.80 21.02
N LEU A 21 -18.24 9.31 19.87
CA LEU A 21 -16.85 8.92 19.66
C LEU A 21 -15.89 10.14 19.62
N ILE A 22 -16.37 11.32 19.25
CA ILE A 22 -15.58 12.57 19.17
C ILE A 22 -15.53 13.30 20.54
N ARG A 23 -16.36 12.95 21.51
CA ARG A 23 -16.56 13.76 22.73
C ARG A 23 -15.49 13.60 23.81
N GLU A 24 -14.58 12.61 23.69
CA GLU A 24 -13.38 12.51 24.52
C GLU A 24 -12.19 12.17 23.62
N ALA A 25 -11.59 13.16 23.00
CA ALA A 25 -10.23 13.06 22.48
C ALA A 25 -9.27 12.95 23.66
N VAL A 26 -9.37 11.88 24.42
CA VAL A 26 -8.29 11.46 25.32
C VAL A 26 -7.12 11.13 24.39
N MET A 27 -6.07 11.91 24.46
CA MET A 27 -4.84 11.68 23.72
C MET A 27 -4.40 10.22 23.95
N GLN A 28 -4.48 9.40 22.90
CA GLN A 28 -4.20 7.97 23.00
C GLN A 28 -2.71 7.76 23.32
N MET A 29 -2.41 7.00 24.36
CA MET A 29 -1.04 6.56 24.65
C MET A 29 -0.91 5.08 24.28
N ILE A 30 -0.09 4.81 23.25
CA ILE A 30 0.23 3.46 22.81
C ILE A 30 1.62 3.13 23.33
N ASP A 31 1.66 2.39 24.44
CA ASP A 31 2.89 2.06 25.17
C ASP A 31 3.21 0.55 25.18
N LYS A 32 2.59 -0.20 24.28
CA LYS A 32 2.79 -1.64 24.13
C LYS A 32 3.16 -2.03 22.71
N ILE A 33 4.05 -3.01 22.62
CA ILE A 33 4.35 -3.80 21.44
C ILE A 33 3.92 -5.25 21.69
N TYR A 34 3.97 -6.10 20.67
CA TYR A 34 3.52 -7.49 20.79
C TYR A 34 4.67 -8.46 20.51
N ILE A 35 5.09 -9.19 21.55
CA ILE A 35 6.17 -10.16 21.46
C ILE A 35 5.77 -11.45 22.20
N ASP A 36 6.03 -12.60 21.57
CA ASP A 36 5.85 -13.94 22.16
C ASP A 36 4.45 -14.20 22.73
N GLY A 37 3.41 -13.71 22.03
CA GLY A 37 2.02 -13.90 22.42
C GLY A 37 1.51 -12.89 23.46
N ALA A 38 2.28 -11.89 23.84
CA ALA A 38 1.92 -10.93 24.88
C ALA A 38 2.15 -9.47 24.49
N PHE A 39 1.32 -8.58 25.05
CA PHE A 39 1.55 -7.14 25.00
C PHE A 39 2.58 -6.75 26.06
N VAL A 40 3.75 -6.26 25.61
CA VAL A 40 4.86 -5.88 26.50
C VAL A 40 5.20 -4.41 26.34
N THR A 41 5.73 -3.79 27.40
CA THR A 41 6.27 -2.43 27.32
C THR A 41 7.60 -2.48 26.56
N PRO A 42 7.82 -1.63 25.54
CA PRO A 42 9.09 -1.58 24.84
C PRO A 42 10.26 -1.24 25.78
N HIS A 43 11.45 -1.78 25.48
CA HIS A 43 12.72 -1.33 26.06
C HIS A 43 13.02 0.11 25.64
N GLY A 44 12.77 0.44 24.37
CA GLY A 44 12.88 1.80 23.86
C GLY A 44 11.98 2.79 24.62
N ASP A 45 12.38 4.06 24.71
CA ASP A 45 11.71 5.11 25.48
C ASP A 45 11.32 6.35 24.66
N GLU A 46 11.67 6.39 23.37
CA GLU A 46 11.29 7.47 22.47
C GLU A 46 9.77 7.54 22.31
N LEU A 47 9.22 8.75 22.46
CA LEU A 47 7.81 9.02 22.17
C LEU A 47 7.65 9.71 20.82
N PHE A 48 6.74 9.20 20.00
CA PHE A 48 6.38 9.77 18.71
C PHE A 48 4.94 10.27 18.72
N ASP A 49 4.76 11.56 18.36
CA ASP A 49 3.43 12.16 18.28
C ASP A 49 2.69 11.70 17.01
N LEU A 50 1.43 11.27 17.18
CA LEU A 50 0.52 10.92 16.12
C LEU A 50 -0.37 12.11 15.80
N PHE A 51 -0.52 12.45 14.52
CA PHE A 51 -1.25 13.62 14.08
C PHE A 51 -2.51 13.24 13.30
N ASN A 52 -3.57 14.02 13.47
CA ASN A 52 -4.65 14.05 12.50
C ASN A 52 -4.23 14.98 11.35
N PRO A 53 -4.03 14.49 10.13
CA PRO A 53 -3.51 15.29 9.02
C PRO A 53 -4.51 16.33 8.50
N ALA A 54 -5.80 16.17 8.80
CA ALA A 54 -6.84 17.14 8.41
C ALA A 54 -6.88 18.36 9.34
N THR A 55 -6.39 18.23 10.59
CA THR A 55 -6.46 19.29 11.61
C THR A 55 -5.09 19.73 12.12
N GLU A 56 -4.02 19.01 11.78
CA GLU A 56 -2.65 19.18 12.29
C GLU A 56 -2.52 18.95 13.81
N GLN A 57 -3.57 18.46 14.46
CA GLN A 57 -3.58 18.24 15.91
C GLN A 57 -2.98 16.89 16.27
N VAL A 58 -2.30 16.85 17.43
CA VAL A 58 -1.85 15.60 18.03
C VAL A 58 -3.06 14.82 18.57
N ILE A 59 -3.22 13.59 18.09
CA ILE A 59 -4.32 12.67 18.49
C ILE A 59 -3.86 11.54 19.39
N GLY A 60 -2.55 11.36 19.51
CA GLY A 60 -1.99 10.30 20.35
C GLY A 60 -0.47 10.35 20.37
N ARG A 61 0.11 9.43 21.13
CA ARG A 61 1.54 9.16 21.19
C ARG A 61 1.82 7.68 21.20
N VAL A 62 2.87 7.27 20.53
CA VAL A 62 3.37 5.89 20.61
C VAL A 62 4.77 5.87 21.21
N ARG A 63 4.99 4.95 22.14
CA ARG A 63 6.31 4.61 22.65
C ARG A 63 7.00 3.69 21.65
N LEU A 64 8.11 4.12 21.11
CA LEU A 64 8.83 3.39 20.07
C LEU A 64 9.74 2.33 20.69
N ALA A 65 9.73 1.17 20.05
CA ALA A 65 10.68 0.10 20.29
C ALA A 65 12.07 0.45 19.74
N ASP A 66 13.08 -0.23 20.26
CA ASP A 66 14.47 -0.11 19.84
C ASP A 66 15.05 -1.41 19.26
N ALA A 67 16.37 -1.46 19.10
CA ALA A 67 17.07 -2.62 18.54
C ALA A 67 16.97 -3.85 19.45
N GLN A 68 16.90 -3.69 20.79
CA GLN A 68 16.76 -4.80 21.72
C GLN A 68 15.38 -5.46 21.58
N ASP A 69 14.32 -4.67 21.51
CA ASP A 69 12.96 -5.16 21.26
C ASP A 69 12.87 -5.99 19.96
N ALA A 70 13.56 -5.51 18.91
CA ALA A 70 13.64 -6.25 17.65
C ALA A 70 14.36 -7.60 17.81
N CYS A 71 15.47 -7.65 18.57
CA CYS A 71 16.19 -8.89 18.89
C CYS A 71 15.29 -9.87 19.66
N ASP A 72 14.55 -9.39 20.65
CA ASP A 72 13.65 -10.21 21.48
C ASP A 72 12.50 -10.80 20.64
N ALA A 73 11.92 -10.01 19.73
CA ALA A 73 10.91 -10.45 18.80
C ALA A 73 11.45 -11.50 17.80
N ILE A 74 12.66 -11.31 17.27
CA ILE A 74 13.31 -12.27 16.37
C ILE A 74 13.62 -13.57 17.11
N ALA A 75 14.09 -13.49 18.37
CA ALA A 75 14.33 -14.65 19.17
C ALA A 75 13.04 -15.45 19.48
N ALA A 76 11.94 -14.77 19.75
CA ALA A 76 10.62 -15.38 19.92
C ALA A 76 10.17 -16.09 18.63
N ALA A 77 10.24 -15.40 17.48
CA ALA A 77 9.90 -15.99 16.18
C ALA A 77 10.77 -17.21 15.84
N LYS A 78 12.08 -17.15 16.14
CA LYS A 78 13.00 -18.27 15.94
C LYS A 78 12.65 -19.48 16.82
N ARG A 79 12.27 -19.28 18.07
CA ARG A 79 11.84 -20.36 18.97
C ARG A 79 10.57 -21.03 18.48
N ALA A 80 9.59 -20.26 17.98
CA ALA A 80 8.33 -20.78 17.47
C ALA A 80 8.44 -21.53 16.14
N PHE A 81 9.40 -21.16 15.28
CA PHE A 81 9.54 -21.66 13.91
C PHE A 81 9.60 -23.18 13.78
N PRO A 82 10.41 -23.94 14.56
CA PRO A 82 10.53 -25.41 14.39
C PRO A 82 9.18 -26.15 14.57
N THR A 83 8.32 -25.67 15.44
CA THR A 83 6.98 -26.23 15.64
C THR A 83 6.00 -25.74 14.58
N PHE A 84 5.95 -24.43 14.35
CA PHE A 84 5.02 -23.81 13.41
C PHE A 84 5.26 -24.27 11.96
N SER A 85 6.50 -24.42 11.53
CA SER A 85 6.85 -24.88 10.17
C SER A 85 6.36 -26.29 9.85
N ARG A 86 6.02 -27.09 10.85
CA ARG A 86 5.49 -28.45 10.73
C ARG A 86 3.97 -28.53 10.80
N THR A 87 3.26 -27.42 11.01
CA THR A 87 1.80 -27.38 11.02
C THR A 87 1.25 -27.82 9.66
N GLY A 88 0.12 -28.53 9.73
CA GLY A 88 -0.55 -28.98 8.53
C GLY A 88 -1.19 -27.83 7.75
N LYS A 89 -1.40 -28.03 6.44
CA LYS A 89 -2.08 -27.08 5.55
C LYS A 89 -3.45 -26.66 6.14
N ARG A 90 -4.25 -27.62 6.63
CA ARG A 90 -5.55 -27.38 7.22
C ARG A 90 -5.48 -26.49 8.47
N GLU A 91 -4.51 -26.72 9.33
CA GLU A 91 -4.32 -25.94 10.54
C GLU A 91 -4.01 -24.45 10.21
N ARG A 92 -3.17 -24.21 9.19
CA ARG A 92 -2.86 -22.86 8.73
C ARG A 92 -4.05 -22.17 8.07
N ILE A 93 -4.87 -22.90 7.31
CA ILE A 93 -6.14 -22.42 6.77
C ILE A 93 -7.08 -21.97 7.91
N ASP A 94 -7.24 -22.80 8.94
CA ASP A 94 -8.11 -22.49 10.07
C ASP A 94 -7.58 -21.28 10.87
N MET A 95 -6.25 -21.08 10.97
CA MET A 95 -5.65 -19.86 11.53
C MET A 95 -5.98 -18.61 10.69
N LEU A 96 -5.81 -18.65 9.37
CA LEU A 96 -6.12 -17.53 8.48
C LEU A 96 -7.61 -17.13 8.56
N LYS A 97 -8.53 -18.09 8.70
CA LYS A 97 -9.96 -17.84 8.90
C LYS A 97 -10.24 -17.13 10.22
N ARG A 98 -9.65 -17.60 11.33
CA ARG A 98 -9.80 -16.92 12.62
C ARG A 98 -9.23 -15.50 12.61
N MET A 99 -8.08 -15.29 11.95
CA MET A 99 -7.50 -13.95 11.76
C MET A 99 -8.44 -13.06 10.96
N HIS A 100 -9.02 -13.58 9.87
CA HIS A 100 -10.01 -12.85 9.07
C HIS A 100 -11.20 -12.41 9.91
N GLU A 101 -11.82 -13.33 10.66
CA GLU A 101 -12.99 -13.06 11.49
C GLU A 101 -12.67 -11.99 12.56
N ALA A 102 -11.51 -12.09 13.21
CA ALA A 102 -11.08 -11.15 14.24
C ALA A 102 -10.80 -9.74 13.67
N VAL A 103 -10.14 -9.63 12.50
CA VAL A 103 -9.88 -8.34 11.85
C VAL A 103 -11.16 -7.74 11.29
N LEU A 104 -12.05 -8.56 10.71
CA LEU A 104 -13.37 -8.13 10.22
C LEU A 104 -14.23 -7.55 11.35
N ALA A 105 -14.19 -8.14 12.56
CA ALA A 105 -14.90 -7.64 13.73
C ALA A 105 -14.44 -6.24 14.16
N LYS A 106 -13.25 -5.79 13.74
CA LYS A 106 -12.68 -4.47 14.01
C LYS A 106 -12.80 -3.50 12.81
N GLU A 107 -13.58 -3.81 11.76
CA GLU A 107 -13.66 -3.01 10.52
C GLU A 107 -14.04 -1.55 10.79
N ASP A 108 -15.06 -1.29 11.60
CA ASP A 108 -15.49 0.09 11.90
C ASP A 108 -14.46 0.85 12.75
N GLU A 109 -13.78 0.19 13.68
CA GLU A 109 -12.69 0.77 14.48
C GLU A 109 -11.49 1.10 13.61
N LEU A 110 -11.12 0.21 12.68
CA LEU A 110 -10.07 0.43 11.69
C LEU A 110 -10.44 1.59 10.74
N TYR A 111 -11.67 1.64 10.25
CA TYR A 111 -12.13 2.73 9.40
C TYR A 111 -12.01 4.09 10.10
N ALA A 112 -12.43 4.17 11.38
CA ALA A 112 -12.29 5.40 12.16
C ALA A 112 -10.81 5.80 12.32
N ALA A 113 -9.94 4.85 12.67
CA ALA A 113 -8.49 5.08 12.81
C ALA A 113 -7.85 5.52 11.49
N ILE A 114 -8.19 4.88 10.37
CA ILE A 114 -7.69 5.25 9.03
C ILE A 114 -8.10 6.69 8.68
N THR A 115 -9.32 7.09 9.00
CA THR A 115 -9.80 8.45 8.76
C THR A 115 -9.06 9.48 9.61
N GLU A 116 -8.84 9.19 10.89
CA GLU A 116 -8.24 10.12 11.84
C GLU A 116 -6.70 10.20 11.72
N GLU A 117 -6.02 9.06 11.54
CA GLU A 117 -4.54 8.97 11.56
C GLU A 117 -3.92 9.16 10.18
N TYR A 118 -4.63 8.73 9.12
CA TYR A 118 -4.12 8.82 7.74
C TYR A 118 -4.84 9.88 6.90
N GLY A 119 -6.11 10.17 7.21
CA GLY A 119 -6.92 11.13 6.46
C GLY A 119 -7.52 10.57 5.16
N ALA A 120 -7.77 9.27 5.08
CA ALA A 120 -8.41 8.69 3.90
C ALA A 120 -9.86 9.17 3.76
N PRO A 121 -10.28 9.62 2.56
CA PRO A 121 -11.69 9.88 2.27
C PRO A 121 -12.59 8.68 2.54
N VAL A 122 -13.87 8.90 2.84
CA VAL A 122 -14.85 7.88 3.28
C VAL A 122 -14.78 6.60 2.46
N SER A 123 -14.88 6.69 1.13
CA SER A 123 -14.88 5.50 0.25
C SER A 123 -13.57 4.74 0.31
N ARG A 124 -12.46 5.47 0.35
CA ARG A 124 -11.13 4.87 0.41
C ARG A 124 -10.85 4.25 1.78
N GLY A 125 -11.20 4.95 2.88
CA GLY A 125 -11.02 4.46 4.24
C GLY A 125 -11.80 3.17 4.49
N ARG A 126 -13.06 3.10 4.04
CA ARG A 126 -13.85 1.85 4.13
C ARG A 126 -13.23 0.71 3.34
N TRP A 127 -12.81 0.98 2.10
CA TRP A 127 -12.11 -0.02 1.30
C TRP A 127 -10.83 -0.51 2.00
N MET A 128 -10.04 0.37 2.62
CA MET A 128 -8.81 -0.01 3.32
C MET A 128 -9.09 -0.89 4.54
N ALA A 129 -10.13 -0.55 5.31
CA ALA A 129 -10.54 -1.35 6.48
C ALA A 129 -11.00 -2.76 6.05
N GLN A 130 -11.84 -2.87 5.03
CA GLN A 130 -12.29 -4.14 4.47
C GLN A 130 -11.15 -4.95 3.85
N HIS A 131 -10.23 -4.29 3.17
CA HIS A 131 -9.08 -4.95 2.54
C HIS A 131 -8.19 -5.64 3.58
N ALA A 132 -8.04 -5.06 4.78
CA ALA A 132 -7.23 -5.64 5.85
C ALA A 132 -7.71 -7.04 6.28
N SER A 133 -9.01 -7.29 6.28
CA SER A 133 -9.58 -8.61 6.57
C SER A 133 -9.61 -9.53 5.32
N SER A 134 -9.93 -8.98 4.14
CA SER A 134 -10.10 -9.77 2.91
C SER A 134 -8.82 -10.46 2.43
N VAL A 135 -7.66 -9.81 2.57
CA VAL A 135 -6.36 -10.39 2.16
C VAL A 135 -6.02 -11.70 2.89
N LEU A 136 -6.58 -11.91 4.07
CA LEU A 136 -6.42 -13.15 4.85
C LEU A 136 -7.17 -14.31 4.20
N LEU A 137 -8.39 -14.08 3.68
CA LEU A 137 -9.15 -15.07 2.91
C LEU A 137 -8.55 -15.30 1.52
N GLU A 138 -7.96 -14.30 0.92
CA GLU A 138 -7.25 -14.46 -0.35
C GLU A 138 -6.05 -15.39 -0.19
N ALA A 139 -5.26 -15.22 0.88
CA ALA A 139 -4.16 -16.12 1.21
C ALA A 139 -4.66 -17.54 1.57
N GLU A 140 -5.81 -17.66 2.23
CA GLU A 140 -6.45 -18.94 2.53
C GLU A 140 -6.77 -19.71 1.25
N LYS A 141 -7.42 -19.06 0.27
CA LYS A 141 -7.75 -19.66 -1.03
C LYS A 141 -6.49 -20.15 -1.76
N VAL A 142 -5.46 -19.30 -1.83
CA VAL A 142 -4.17 -19.67 -2.44
C VAL A 142 -3.56 -20.88 -1.73
N LEU A 143 -3.60 -20.92 -0.41
CA LEU A 143 -3.08 -22.02 0.38
C LEU A 143 -3.88 -23.31 0.15
N ASP A 144 -5.20 -23.24 0.03
CA ASP A 144 -6.05 -24.43 -0.18
C ASP A 144 -5.77 -25.12 -1.50
N ASP A 145 -5.48 -24.36 -2.55
CA ASP A 145 -5.13 -24.89 -3.86
C ASP A 145 -3.65 -25.28 -4.00
N TYR A 146 -2.76 -24.84 -3.09
CA TYR A 146 -1.33 -24.98 -3.26
C TYR A 146 -0.82 -26.39 -2.97
N ALA A 147 -0.02 -26.95 -3.89
CA ALA A 147 0.68 -28.22 -3.74
C ALA A 147 2.14 -27.98 -3.27
N PHE A 148 2.41 -28.26 -1.98
CA PHE A 148 3.76 -28.15 -1.40
C PHE A 148 4.74 -29.19 -1.93
N THR A 149 4.24 -30.25 -2.56
CA THR A 149 5.06 -31.33 -3.15
C THR A 149 4.64 -31.53 -4.59
N ARG A 150 5.62 -31.56 -5.51
CA ARG A 150 5.39 -31.78 -6.95
C ARG A 150 6.51 -32.63 -7.55
N ARG A 151 6.23 -33.34 -8.66
CA ARG A 151 7.26 -34.09 -9.38
C ARG A 151 7.94 -33.24 -10.45
N ALA A 152 9.26 -33.42 -10.56
CA ALA A 152 10.09 -32.88 -11.65
C ALA A 152 10.98 -34.02 -12.17
N GLY A 153 10.59 -34.65 -13.29
CA GLY A 153 11.22 -35.88 -13.76
C GLY A 153 11.09 -37.00 -12.73
N THR A 154 12.22 -37.55 -12.28
CA THR A 154 12.29 -38.60 -11.25
C THR A 154 12.47 -38.03 -9.82
N ALA A 155 12.59 -36.73 -9.67
CA ALA A 155 12.73 -36.08 -8.38
C ALA A 155 11.37 -35.66 -7.81
N GLU A 156 11.28 -35.67 -6.48
CA GLU A 156 10.25 -34.97 -5.73
C GLU A 156 10.79 -33.59 -5.34
N VAL A 157 10.01 -32.53 -5.62
CA VAL A 157 10.31 -31.14 -5.21
C VAL A 157 9.38 -30.78 -4.07
N VAL A 158 9.95 -30.52 -2.90
CA VAL A 158 9.23 -30.12 -1.69
C VAL A 158 9.48 -28.65 -1.42
N MET A 159 8.41 -27.86 -1.35
CA MET A 159 8.43 -26.43 -1.00
C MET A 159 8.45 -26.29 0.52
N GLN A 160 9.52 -25.75 1.08
CA GLN A 160 9.74 -25.62 2.53
C GLN A 160 9.72 -24.15 2.97
N PRO A 161 9.17 -23.82 4.16
CA PRO A 161 9.22 -22.46 4.69
C PRO A 161 10.66 -22.00 4.93
N LEU A 162 10.94 -20.74 4.59
CA LEU A 162 12.27 -20.14 4.66
C LEU A 162 12.80 -20.00 6.10
N GLY A 163 11.93 -19.67 7.08
CA GLY A 163 12.36 -19.39 8.44
C GLY A 163 11.60 -18.21 9.06
N VAL A 164 12.31 -17.37 9.79
CA VAL A 164 11.76 -16.11 10.31
C VAL A 164 11.70 -15.09 9.18
N ALA A 165 10.52 -14.49 8.99
CA ALA A 165 10.27 -13.42 8.03
C ALA A 165 10.25 -12.05 8.73
N GLY A 166 11.10 -11.12 8.28
CA GLY A 166 11.03 -9.71 8.63
C GLY A 166 10.13 -8.96 7.66
N LEU A 167 9.04 -8.42 8.16
CA LEU A 167 8.01 -7.73 7.40
C LEU A 167 8.02 -6.25 7.77
N ILE A 168 8.31 -5.37 6.81
CA ILE A 168 8.43 -3.92 7.07
C ILE A 168 7.39 -3.20 6.20
N THR A 169 6.42 -2.54 6.84
CA THR A 169 5.24 -1.95 6.18
C THR A 169 5.26 -0.42 6.19
N PRO A 170 4.67 0.20 5.14
CA PRO A 170 4.50 1.64 5.04
C PRO A 170 3.21 2.11 5.71
N TRP A 171 2.99 3.42 5.71
CA TRP A 171 1.86 4.10 6.33
C TRP A 171 0.60 4.24 5.44
N ASN A 172 0.70 4.08 4.12
CA ASN A 172 -0.38 4.45 3.20
C ASN A 172 -1.49 3.40 3.00
N SER A 173 -1.39 2.26 3.67
CA SER A 173 -2.42 1.22 3.85
C SER A 173 -1.97 0.21 4.91
N ASP A 174 -1.53 0.70 6.07
CA ASP A 174 -0.77 -0.07 7.05
C ASP A 174 -1.44 -1.38 7.46
N ALA A 175 -2.71 -1.34 7.90
CA ALA A 175 -3.48 -2.53 8.30
C ALA A 175 -3.51 -3.60 7.19
N GLY A 176 -3.75 -3.19 5.93
CA GLY A 176 -3.76 -4.09 4.78
C GLY A 176 -2.38 -4.71 4.51
N PHE A 177 -1.29 -3.93 4.64
CA PHE A 177 0.07 -4.45 4.46
C PHE A 177 0.50 -5.38 5.58
N ILE A 178 0.15 -5.08 6.84
CA ILE A 178 0.40 -5.98 7.98
C ILE A 178 -0.28 -7.32 7.73
N CYS A 179 -1.59 -7.32 7.48
CA CYS A 179 -2.38 -8.52 7.28
C CYS A 179 -1.93 -9.31 6.04
N GLY A 180 -1.70 -8.66 4.90
CA GLY A 180 -1.34 -9.33 3.65
C GLY A 180 0.04 -10.00 3.69
N LYS A 181 1.06 -9.28 4.20
CA LYS A 181 2.40 -9.86 4.34
C LYS A 181 2.44 -10.98 5.38
N LEU A 182 1.74 -10.79 6.52
CA LEU A 182 1.64 -11.81 7.55
C LEU A 182 0.91 -13.05 7.02
N ALA A 183 -0.20 -12.88 6.32
CA ALA A 183 -0.97 -13.98 5.73
C ALA A 183 -0.11 -14.87 4.83
N ALA A 184 0.67 -14.28 3.91
CA ALA A 184 1.56 -15.01 3.02
C ALA A 184 2.67 -15.75 3.79
N ALA A 185 3.27 -15.11 4.81
CA ALA A 185 4.29 -15.73 5.65
C ALA A 185 3.74 -16.94 6.42
N LEU A 186 2.58 -16.79 7.07
CA LEU A 186 1.95 -17.86 7.84
C LEU A 186 1.41 -18.99 6.95
N ALA A 187 0.84 -18.66 5.80
CA ALA A 187 0.43 -19.65 4.80
C ALA A 187 1.60 -20.53 4.34
N ALA A 188 2.78 -19.96 4.19
CA ALA A 188 4.00 -20.70 3.88
C ALA A 188 4.53 -21.54 5.05
N GLY A 189 4.16 -21.22 6.30
CA GLY A 189 4.70 -21.84 7.53
C GLY A 189 5.92 -21.12 8.11
N CYS A 190 6.16 -19.88 7.71
CA CYS A 190 7.15 -18.98 8.31
C CYS A 190 6.59 -18.32 9.57
N THR A 191 7.45 -18.02 10.54
CA THR A 191 7.15 -17.10 11.63
C THR A 191 7.53 -15.68 11.24
N ALA A 192 6.97 -14.67 11.90
CA ALA A 192 7.12 -13.28 11.46
C ALA A 192 7.49 -12.30 12.58
N VAL A 193 8.31 -11.31 12.20
CA VAL A 193 8.52 -10.07 12.95
C VAL A 193 8.13 -8.91 12.06
N ILE A 194 7.17 -8.12 12.48
CA ILE A 194 6.57 -7.03 11.70
C ILE A 194 7.03 -5.70 12.29
N LYS A 195 7.60 -4.84 11.45
CA LYS A 195 7.84 -3.44 11.77
C LYS A 195 6.87 -2.57 10.98
N PRO A 196 5.75 -2.14 11.56
CA PRO A 196 4.83 -1.18 10.94
C PRO A 196 5.40 0.24 10.96
N SER A 197 4.77 1.14 10.19
CA SER A 197 5.10 2.56 10.27
C SER A 197 4.73 3.13 11.65
N GLU A 198 5.61 3.92 12.23
CA GLU A 198 5.33 4.66 13.46
C GLU A 198 4.20 5.68 13.30
N MET A 199 3.93 6.14 12.08
CA MET A 199 2.83 7.08 11.77
C MET A 199 1.44 6.41 11.74
N SER A 200 1.36 5.07 11.86
CA SER A 200 0.10 4.30 11.78
C SER A 200 -0.11 3.47 13.04
N ALA A 201 0.32 3.98 14.20
CA ALA A 201 0.34 3.20 15.42
C ALA A 201 -1.05 2.88 15.97
N ILE A 202 -2.07 3.71 15.70
CA ILE A 202 -3.46 3.43 16.11
C ILE A 202 -4.01 2.24 15.31
N GLN A 203 -3.86 2.25 13.98
CA GLN A 203 -4.24 1.13 13.11
C GLN A 203 -3.48 -0.15 13.50
N THR A 204 -2.17 -0.03 13.74
CA THR A 204 -1.31 -1.15 14.17
C THR A 204 -1.82 -1.76 15.47
N ARG A 205 -2.18 -0.94 16.48
CA ARG A 205 -2.73 -1.42 17.75
C ARG A 205 -4.01 -2.23 17.52
N ILE A 206 -4.97 -1.70 16.75
CA ILE A 206 -6.25 -2.36 16.48
C ILE A 206 -6.03 -3.71 15.77
N VAL A 207 -5.17 -3.76 14.74
CA VAL A 207 -4.81 -5.01 14.06
C VAL A 207 -4.14 -5.98 15.02
N THR A 208 -3.23 -5.52 15.88
CA THR A 208 -2.50 -6.36 16.84
C THR A 208 -3.46 -6.99 17.85
N GLU A 209 -4.41 -6.21 18.38
CA GLU A 209 -5.46 -6.69 19.29
C GLU A 209 -6.33 -7.76 18.60
N ALA A 210 -6.79 -7.51 17.36
CA ALA A 210 -7.55 -8.49 16.60
C ALA A 210 -6.77 -9.79 16.37
N LEU A 211 -5.50 -9.70 15.96
CA LEU A 211 -4.65 -10.88 15.75
C LEU A 211 -4.36 -11.64 17.06
N HIS A 212 -4.26 -10.95 18.19
CA HIS A 212 -4.16 -11.58 19.50
C HIS A 212 -5.43 -12.37 19.83
N GLU A 213 -6.62 -11.78 19.63
CA GLU A 213 -7.92 -12.43 19.83
C GLU A 213 -8.10 -13.66 18.92
N ALA A 214 -7.48 -13.70 17.74
CA ALA A 214 -7.49 -14.87 16.85
C ALA A 214 -6.76 -16.10 17.44
N GLY A 215 -5.99 -15.93 18.52
CA GLY A 215 -5.43 -17.03 19.32
C GLY A 215 -4.34 -17.84 18.59
N LEU A 216 -3.41 -17.18 17.91
CA LEU A 216 -2.26 -17.84 17.30
C LEU A 216 -1.24 -18.26 18.38
N PRO A 217 -0.43 -19.32 18.13
CA PRO A 217 0.60 -19.72 19.07
C PRO A 217 1.62 -18.60 19.34
N ALA A 218 2.13 -18.54 20.58
CA ALA A 218 3.13 -17.55 20.98
C ALA A 218 4.36 -17.56 20.06
N GLY A 219 4.88 -16.40 19.73
CA GLY A 219 6.05 -16.20 18.88
C GLY A 219 5.82 -16.37 17.38
N VAL A 220 4.66 -16.89 16.92
CA VAL A 220 4.37 -17.09 15.49
C VAL A 220 4.36 -15.76 14.75
N PHE A 221 3.83 -14.72 15.35
CA PHE A 221 3.97 -13.34 14.89
C PHE A 221 4.35 -12.41 16.03
N ASN A 222 5.07 -11.34 15.71
CA ASN A 222 5.51 -10.33 16.65
C ASN A 222 5.41 -8.98 15.95
N ILE A 223 4.95 -7.92 16.63
CA ILE A 223 4.76 -6.59 16.05
C ILE A 223 5.53 -5.58 16.91
N VAL A 224 6.51 -4.91 16.27
CA VAL A 224 7.49 -4.04 16.94
C VAL A 224 7.47 -2.68 16.25
N THR A 225 6.68 -1.73 16.78
CA THR A 225 6.58 -0.36 16.25
C THR A 225 7.79 0.45 16.67
N GLY A 226 8.61 0.87 15.72
CA GLY A 226 9.83 1.64 15.96
C GLY A 226 10.37 2.28 14.70
N ARG A 227 11.47 3.03 14.82
CA ARG A 227 12.10 3.71 13.69
C ARG A 227 12.67 2.74 12.67
N GLY A 228 12.65 3.15 11.39
CA GLY A 228 13.25 2.37 10.31
C GLY A 228 14.75 2.15 10.50
N GLU A 229 15.46 3.18 10.95
CA GLU A 229 16.91 3.19 11.17
C GLU A 229 17.37 2.38 12.41
N THR A 230 16.46 2.04 13.31
CA THR A 230 16.73 1.18 14.48
C THR A 230 16.13 -0.21 14.30
N VAL A 231 14.82 -0.34 14.47
CA VAL A 231 14.11 -1.63 14.40
C VAL A 231 14.18 -2.24 12.99
N GLY A 232 13.95 -1.41 11.94
CA GLY A 232 14.05 -1.86 10.55
C GLY A 232 15.45 -2.32 10.16
N ALA A 233 16.48 -1.57 10.58
CA ALA A 233 17.88 -1.94 10.36
C ALA A 233 18.25 -3.23 11.08
N GLN A 234 17.82 -3.40 12.35
CA GLN A 234 18.06 -4.61 13.12
C GLN A 234 17.44 -5.84 12.47
N ILE A 235 16.17 -5.77 12.04
CA ILE A 235 15.51 -6.87 11.30
C ILE A 235 16.26 -7.17 10.00
N SER A 236 16.71 -6.14 9.28
CA SER A 236 17.36 -6.31 7.97
C SER A 236 18.75 -6.96 8.04
N THR A 237 19.47 -6.76 9.15
CA THR A 237 20.83 -7.29 9.34
C THR A 237 20.88 -8.59 10.14
N HIS A 238 19.86 -8.90 10.96
CA HIS A 238 19.90 -10.00 11.93
C HIS A 238 20.05 -11.36 11.23
N PRO A 239 21.02 -12.21 11.63
CA PRO A 239 21.31 -13.49 10.95
C PRO A 239 20.17 -14.51 11.01
N ASP A 240 19.32 -14.46 12.02
CA ASP A 240 18.20 -15.38 12.19
C ASP A 240 16.97 -15.02 11.33
N VAL A 241 16.96 -13.86 10.68
CA VAL A 241 15.93 -13.48 9.70
C VAL A 241 16.32 -14.04 8.34
N ALA A 242 15.53 -14.96 7.82
CA ALA A 242 15.79 -15.62 6.53
C ALA A 242 15.18 -14.89 5.34
N LYS A 243 14.05 -14.19 5.55
CA LYS A 243 13.26 -13.49 4.54
C LYS A 243 13.02 -12.06 4.96
N LEU A 244 13.16 -11.12 4.00
CA LEU A 244 12.71 -9.74 4.13
C LEU A 244 11.60 -9.46 3.12
N SER A 245 10.49 -8.88 3.57
CA SER A 245 9.46 -8.29 2.73
C SER A 245 9.26 -6.84 3.13
N PHE A 246 9.59 -5.93 2.23
CA PHE A 246 9.54 -4.48 2.45
C PHE A 246 8.66 -3.80 1.41
N THR A 247 7.81 -2.89 1.86
CA THR A 247 7.11 -1.92 1.00
C THR A 247 7.47 -0.52 1.44
N GLY A 248 7.90 0.34 0.50
CA GLY A 248 8.29 1.72 0.80
C GLY A 248 9.12 2.36 -0.30
N SER A 249 9.98 3.33 0.07
CA SER A 249 10.76 4.07 -0.92
C SER A 249 11.90 3.24 -1.53
N THR A 250 12.20 3.52 -2.81
CA THR A 250 13.30 2.87 -3.54
C THR A 250 14.66 3.03 -2.85
N VAL A 251 14.91 4.18 -2.21
CA VAL A 251 16.17 4.43 -1.50
C VAL A 251 16.31 3.49 -0.30
N VAL A 252 15.27 3.34 0.51
CA VAL A 252 15.26 2.43 1.66
C VAL A 252 15.32 0.97 1.20
N GLY A 253 14.59 0.61 0.13
CA GLY A 253 14.64 -0.74 -0.44
C GLY A 253 16.07 -1.15 -0.86
N LYS A 254 16.81 -0.25 -1.49
CA LYS A 254 18.24 -0.49 -1.82
C LYS A 254 19.12 -0.68 -0.57
N THR A 255 18.83 0.03 0.52
CA THR A 255 19.55 -0.12 1.79
C THR A 255 19.27 -1.49 2.42
N ILE A 256 18.00 -1.92 2.43
CA ILE A 256 17.58 -3.23 2.92
C ILE A 256 18.20 -4.36 2.09
N LEU A 257 18.24 -4.22 0.77
CA LEU A 257 18.86 -5.21 -0.12
C LEU A 257 20.36 -5.38 0.18
N ARG A 258 21.09 -4.26 0.40
CA ARG A 258 22.52 -4.32 0.78
C ARG A 258 22.69 -5.01 2.14
N ALA A 259 21.86 -4.65 3.14
CA ALA A 259 21.91 -5.28 4.45
C ALA A 259 21.62 -6.79 4.41
N GLY A 260 20.64 -7.20 3.60
CA GLY A 260 20.27 -8.61 3.42
C GLY A 260 21.34 -9.47 2.72
N ALA A 261 22.23 -8.84 1.96
CA ALA A 261 23.27 -9.54 1.20
C ALA A 261 24.29 -10.28 2.11
N GLU A 262 24.60 -9.73 3.30
CA GLU A 262 25.58 -10.30 4.24
C GLU A 262 25.21 -11.73 4.69
N THR A 263 23.94 -12.06 4.71
CA THR A 263 23.45 -13.40 5.12
C THR A 263 22.61 -14.08 4.04
N LEU A 264 22.66 -13.57 2.78
CA LEU A 264 21.94 -14.11 1.62
C LEU A 264 20.44 -14.27 1.85
N LYS A 265 19.81 -13.28 2.51
CA LYS A 265 18.37 -13.29 2.77
C LYS A 265 17.57 -13.33 1.48
N ARG A 266 16.46 -14.02 1.46
CA ARG A 266 15.46 -13.87 0.41
C ARG A 266 14.74 -12.53 0.60
N VAL A 267 14.66 -11.72 -0.46
CA VAL A 267 14.12 -10.36 -0.37
C VAL A 267 12.98 -10.17 -1.36
N THR A 268 11.85 -9.63 -0.89
CA THR A 268 10.79 -9.04 -1.71
C THR A 268 10.75 -7.55 -1.41
N LEU A 269 10.83 -6.73 -2.45
CA LEU A 269 10.77 -5.27 -2.36
C LEU A 269 9.64 -4.76 -3.23
N GLU A 270 8.69 -4.07 -2.63
CA GLU A 270 7.64 -3.32 -3.31
C GLU A 270 7.91 -1.82 -3.11
N LEU A 271 8.33 -1.16 -4.18
CA LEU A 271 8.91 0.17 -4.12
C LEU A 271 8.07 1.19 -4.89
N GLY A 272 8.63 2.36 -5.13
CA GLY A 272 7.95 3.45 -5.80
C GLY A 272 7.60 3.18 -7.26
N GLY A 273 6.75 4.04 -7.80
CA GLY A 273 6.31 4.00 -9.17
C GLY A 273 6.18 5.39 -9.81
N LYS A 274 6.18 5.42 -11.13
CA LYS A 274 5.81 6.59 -11.95
C LYS A 274 4.94 6.10 -13.09
N SER A 275 3.80 5.54 -12.71
CA SER A 275 2.94 4.75 -13.59
C SER A 275 2.41 5.57 -14.76
N PRO A 276 2.63 5.13 -16.02
CA PRO A 276 2.04 5.77 -17.19
C PRO A 276 0.56 5.39 -17.33
N VAL A 277 -0.24 6.34 -17.78
CA VAL A 277 -1.61 6.18 -18.26
C VAL A 277 -1.60 6.49 -19.74
N ILE A 278 -1.63 5.49 -20.60
CA ILE A 278 -1.64 5.66 -22.06
C ILE A 278 -3.10 5.73 -22.51
N VAL A 279 -3.48 6.88 -23.07
CA VAL A 279 -4.80 7.10 -23.67
C VAL A 279 -4.61 7.07 -25.19
N LEU A 280 -5.10 6.00 -25.84
CA LEU A 280 -4.96 5.85 -27.28
C LEU A 280 -5.90 6.79 -28.07
N ASP A 281 -5.60 7.01 -29.34
CA ASP A 281 -6.29 7.99 -30.19
C ASP A 281 -7.78 7.65 -30.46
N ASP A 282 -8.16 6.38 -30.34
CA ASP A 282 -9.52 5.88 -30.46
C ASP A 282 -10.33 5.93 -29.15
N ALA A 283 -9.70 6.30 -28.04
CA ALA A 283 -10.34 6.31 -26.73
C ALA A 283 -11.46 7.35 -26.62
N ASN A 284 -12.57 6.98 -25.98
CA ASN A 284 -13.63 7.89 -25.61
C ASN A 284 -13.25 8.71 -24.37
N PHE A 285 -12.95 9.98 -24.54
CA PHE A 285 -12.48 10.83 -23.43
C PHE A 285 -13.54 11.08 -22.35
N ASP A 286 -14.84 10.99 -22.66
CA ASP A 286 -15.89 11.12 -21.66
C ASP A 286 -15.90 9.95 -20.65
N GLU A 287 -15.41 8.78 -21.05
CA GLU A 287 -15.25 7.60 -20.19
C GLU A 287 -13.85 7.55 -19.57
N VAL A 288 -12.82 7.89 -20.33
CA VAL A 288 -11.42 7.67 -19.96
C VAL A 288 -10.88 8.75 -19.02
N VAL A 289 -11.28 10.03 -19.19
CA VAL A 289 -10.76 11.12 -18.34
C VAL A 289 -11.11 10.92 -16.87
N PRO A 290 -12.36 10.57 -16.48
CA PRO A 290 -12.66 10.25 -15.08
C PRO A 290 -11.81 9.14 -14.53
N LEU A 291 -11.57 8.05 -15.29
CA LEU A 291 -10.71 6.93 -14.88
C LEU A 291 -9.26 7.34 -14.74
N ALA A 292 -8.72 8.14 -15.66
CA ALA A 292 -7.34 8.63 -15.61
C ALA A 292 -7.10 9.53 -14.37
N ILE A 293 -8.04 10.43 -14.08
CA ILE A 293 -8.00 11.29 -12.89
C ILE A 293 -8.12 10.45 -11.61
N GLN A 294 -9.05 9.49 -11.58
CA GLN A 294 -9.19 8.56 -10.45
C GLN A 294 -7.93 7.72 -10.24
N ALA A 295 -7.28 7.21 -11.30
CA ALA A 295 -6.03 6.47 -11.22
C ALA A 295 -4.90 7.32 -10.63
N GLY A 296 -4.83 8.60 -11.01
CA GLY A 296 -3.79 9.51 -10.57
C GLY A 296 -4.00 10.08 -9.17
N PHE A 297 -5.24 10.38 -8.79
CA PHE A 297 -5.58 10.92 -7.47
C PHE A 297 -5.99 9.84 -6.45
N MET A 298 -5.98 8.58 -6.84
CA MET A 298 -6.18 7.44 -5.95
C MET A 298 -5.41 7.64 -4.65
N ASN A 299 -6.09 7.42 -3.51
CA ASN A 299 -5.49 7.57 -2.19
C ASN A 299 -4.81 8.95 -1.98
N SER A 300 -5.42 10.01 -2.50
CA SER A 300 -4.86 11.38 -2.53
C SER A 300 -3.49 11.47 -3.23
N GLY A 301 -3.27 10.63 -4.24
CA GLY A 301 -1.99 10.49 -4.93
C GLY A 301 -0.89 9.79 -4.12
N GLN A 302 -1.18 9.36 -2.89
CA GLN A 302 -0.24 8.67 -1.98
C GLN A 302 -0.28 7.15 -2.20
N ALA A 303 -0.17 6.73 -3.45
CA ALA A 303 -0.15 5.33 -3.86
C ALA A 303 0.99 5.08 -4.85
N CYS A 304 1.74 4.00 -4.62
CA CYS A 304 2.84 3.59 -5.49
C CYS A 304 2.38 3.26 -6.93
N ILE A 305 1.10 2.90 -7.08
CA ILE A 305 0.46 2.57 -8.35
C ILE A 305 -0.23 3.78 -9.01
N ALA A 306 -0.22 4.97 -8.40
CA ALA A 306 -0.91 6.13 -8.96
C ALA A 306 -0.46 6.46 -10.38
N GLY A 307 -1.43 6.60 -11.30
CA GLY A 307 -1.22 6.91 -12.72
C GLY A 307 -0.90 8.38 -12.92
N THR A 308 0.32 8.80 -12.58
CA THR A 308 0.69 10.21 -12.51
C THR A 308 1.28 10.79 -13.78
N ARG A 309 1.64 9.95 -14.77
CA ARG A 309 2.04 10.39 -16.13
C ARG A 309 0.97 10.01 -17.12
N ILE A 310 0.24 10.97 -17.65
CA ILE A 310 -0.84 10.75 -18.64
C ILE A 310 -0.29 11.05 -20.02
N LEU A 311 -0.25 10.05 -20.90
CA LEU A 311 0.23 10.15 -22.28
C LEU A 311 -0.95 10.24 -23.22
N VAL A 312 -1.03 11.33 -24.02
CA VAL A 312 -2.18 11.65 -24.88
C VAL A 312 -1.71 11.87 -26.32
N PRO A 313 -2.49 11.50 -27.35
CA PRO A 313 -2.17 11.87 -28.73
C PRO A 313 -2.06 13.38 -28.88
N GLN A 314 -0.95 13.87 -29.47
CA GLN A 314 -0.69 15.30 -29.63
C GLN A 314 -1.84 16.06 -30.31
N HIS A 315 -2.48 15.46 -31.31
CA HIS A 315 -3.57 16.08 -32.06
C HIS A 315 -4.92 16.13 -31.31
N ARG A 316 -5.02 15.48 -30.14
CA ARG A 316 -6.20 15.49 -29.25
C ARG A 316 -5.94 16.16 -27.90
N LEU A 317 -4.79 16.83 -27.72
CA LEU A 317 -4.39 17.41 -26.44
C LEU A 317 -5.40 18.44 -25.93
N GLU A 318 -5.78 19.41 -26.75
CA GLU A 318 -6.71 20.48 -26.36
C GLU A 318 -8.07 19.91 -25.90
N GLU A 319 -8.56 18.90 -26.63
CA GLU A 319 -9.81 18.20 -26.28
C GLU A 319 -9.70 17.49 -24.92
N PHE A 320 -8.56 16.83 -24.68
CA PHE A 320 -8.30 16.12 -23.43
C PHE A 320 -8.17 17.09 -22.26
N GLU A 321 -7.39 18.15 -22.40
CA GLU A 321 -7.19 19.17 -21.37
C GLU A 321 -8.50 19.82 -20.92
N ALA A 322 -9.37 20.18 -21.86
CA ALA A 322 -10.67 20.78 -21.53
C ALA A 322 -11.52 19.86 -20.64
N ARG A 323 -11.48 18.55 -20.88
CA ARG A 323 -12.18 17.57 -20.05
C ARG A 323 -11.52 17.38 -18.70
N VAL A 324 -10.18 17.33 -18.66
CA VAL A 324 -9.42 17.23 -17.42
C VAL A 324 -9.67 18.42 -16.51
N GLN A 325 -9.65 19.63 -17.04
CA GLN A 325 -9.95 20.84 -16.27
C GLN A 325 -11.35 20.78 -15.65
N LYS A 326 -12.34 20.34 -16.44
CA LYS A 326 -13.71 20.16 -15.95
C LYS A 326 -13.75 19.08 -14.85
N GLU A 327 -13.16 17.94 -15.05
CA GLU A 327 -13.16 16.83 -14.08
C GLU A 327 -12.47 17.20 -12.77
N VAL A 328 -11.30 17.85 -12.84
CA VAL A 328 -10.57 18.30 -11.65
C VAL A 328 -11.33 19.37 -10.87
N THR A 329 -12.09 20.24 -11.54
CA THR A 329 -12.96 21.22 -10.87
C THR A 329 -14.05 20.54 -10.01
N HIS A 330 -14.48 19.33 -10.39
CA HIS A 330 -15.44 18.54 -9.62
C HIS A 330 -14.76 17.60 -8.60
N THR A 331 -13.44 17.48 -8.63
CA THR A 331 -12.66 16.66 -7.69
C THR A 331 -12.51 17.41 -6.37
N GLN A 332 -13.43 17.17 -5.43
CA GLN A 332 -13.40 17.83 -4.13
C GLN A 332 -12.22 17.37 -3.29
N ALA A 333 -11.39 18.33 -2.85
CA ALA A 333 -10.35 18.12 -1.85
C ALA A 333 -10.78 18.76 -0.52
N GLY A 334 -10.72 18.03 0.59
CA GLY A 334 -11.22 18.55 1.87
C GLY A 334 -11.32 17.51 2.97
N ASP A 335 -12.19 17.75 3.94
CA ASP A 335 -12.40 16.87 5.12
C ASP A 335 -12.63 15.42 4.68
N PRO A 336 -11.80 14.48 5.12
CA PRO A 336 -11.94 13.06 4.75
C PRO A 336 -13.28 12.45 5.22
N ARG A 337 -13.97 13.05 6.17
CA ARG A 337 -15.27 12.61 6.69
C ARG A 337 -16.45 13.02 5.81
N ASP A 338 -16.25 13.98 4.90
CA ASP A 338 -17.27 14.35 3.93
C ASP A 338 -17.35 13.27 2.83
N PRO A 339 -18.53 12.64 2.60
CA PRO A 339 -18.68 11.64 1.56
C PRO A 339 -18.40 12.12 0.14
N GLN A 340 -18.37 13.44 -0.10
CA GLN A 340 -18.07 14.04 -1.40
C GLN A 340 -16.56 14.25 -1.59
N THR A 341 -15.77 14.18 -0.55
CA THR A 341 -14.31 14.32 -0.64
C THR A 341 -13.69 13.17 -1.43
N ALA A 342 -13.01 13.51 -2.51
CA ALA A 342 -12.23 12.57 -3.33
C ALA A 342 -10.74 12.57 -2.95
N VAL A 343 -10.21 13.73 -2.52
CA VAL A 343 -8.80 13.92 -2.15
C VAL A 343 -8.73 14.44 -0.72
N GLY A 344 -8.19 13.62 0.18
CA GLY A 344 -7.90 13.95 1.57
C GLY A 344 -6.53 14.63 1.73
N PRO A 345 -6.08 14.85 2.98
CA PRO A 345 -4.79 15.48 3.26
C PRO A 345 -3.61 14.56 2.93
N MET A 346 -2.41 15.14 2.89
CA MET A 346 -1.15 14.41 2.96
C MET A 346 -0.95 13.89 4.40
N VAL A 347 -0.37 12.71 4.54
CA VAL A 347 -0.22 12.04 5.85
C VAL A 347 0.57 12.85 6.89
N SER A 348 1.42 13.78 6.45
CA SER A 348 2.30 14.56 7.34
C SER A 348 2.70 15.88 6.70
N GLN A 349 3.15 16.82 7.55
CA GLN A 349 3.72 18.09 7.11
C GLN A 349 4.89 17.88 6.12
N LYS A 350 5.79 16.95 6.43
CA LYS A 350 6.93 16.61 5.56
C LYS A 350 6.48 16.18 4.16
N GLN A 351 5.39 15.38 4.06
CA GLN A 351 4.86 14.96 2.78
C GLN A 351 4.16 16.12 2.06
N TRP A 352 3.43 16.97 2.78
CA TRP A 352 2.84 18.18 2.22
C TRP A 352 3.90 19.12 1.63
N GLU A 353 4.96 19.42 2.39
CA GLU A 353 6.09 20.26 1.93
C GLU A 353 6.78 19.66 0.69
N ARG A 354 6.94 18.33 0.67
CA ARG A 354 7.46 17.60 -0.50
C ARG A 354 6.60 17.87 -1.74
N VAL A 355 5.29 17.68 -1.64
CA VAL A 355 4.37 17.87 -2.77
C VAL A 355 4.37 19.32 -3.24
N GLN A 356 4.31 20.29 -2.31
CA GLN A 356 4.39 21.72 -2.62
C GLN A 356 5.70 22.08 -3.36
N ARG A 357 6.82 21.46 -2.99
CA ARG A 357 8.10 21.63 -3.69
C ARG A 357 8.02 21.14 -5.14
N TYR A 358 7.45 19.96 -5.37
CA TYR A 358 7.32 19.44 -6.75
C TYR A 358 6.38 20.27 -7.62
N ILE A 359 5.33 20.85 -7.05
CA ILE A 359 4.46 21.78 -7.79
C ILE A 359 5.25 23.01 -8.25
N ARG A 360 6.12 23.56 -7.39
CA ARG A 360 7.00 24.66 -7.78
C ARG A 360 8.02 24.25 -8.84
N ILE A 361 8.67 23.10 -8.67
CA ILE A 361 9.64 22.57 -9.65
C ILE A 361 8.99 22.44 -11.03
N GLY A 362 7.77 21.88 -11.12
CA GLY A 362 7.08 21.75 -12.41
C GLY A 362 6.84 23.10 -13.09
N THR A 363 6.47 24.13 -12.31
CA THR A 363 6.31 25.50 -12.83
C THR A 363 7.65 26.09 -13.27
N ASP A 364 8.71 25.91 -12.46
CA ASP A 364 10.04 26.46 -12.72
C ASP A 364 10.71 25.81 -13.94
N GLU A 365 10.41 24.53 -14.21
CA GLU A 365 10.84 23.79 -15.39
C GLU A 365 10.03 24.12 -16.66
N GLY A 366 9.00 24.96 -16.53
CA GLY A 366 8.22 25.47 -17.66
C GLY A 366 6.98 24.62 -18.02
N ALA A 367 6.57 23.65 -17.19
CA ALA A 367 5.32 22.95 -17.39
C ALA A 367 4.13 23.90 -17.18
N ARG A 368 3.13 23.79 -18.04
CA ARG A 368 1.93 24.63 -17.99
C ARG A 368 0.93 24.09 -16.97
N LEU A 369 0.69 24.87 -15.93
CA LEU A 369 -0.33 24.54 -14.92
C LEU A 369 -1.73 24.71 -15.52
N ILE A 370 -2.53 23.65 -15.59
CA ILE A 370 -3.89 23.69 -16.14
C ILE A 370 -4.99 23.54 -15.06
N ALA A 371 -4.63 23.02 -13.87
CA ALA A 371 -5.52 22.95 -12.72
C ALA A 371 -4.72 22.91 -11.42
N GLY A 372 -5.30 23.39 -10.31
CA GLY A 372 -4.71 23.35 -8.98
C GLY A 372 -3.62 24.39 -8.75
N GLY A 373 -2.40 23.93 -8.40
CA GLY A 373 -1.25 24.77 -8.09
C GLY A 373 -0.86 24.76 -6.61
N PRO A 374 0.07 25.63 -6.20
CA PRO A 374 0.61 25.61 -4.83
C PRO A 374 -0.45 26.05 -3.80
N GLY A 375 -0.25 25.59 -2.56
CA GLY A 375 -1.08 25.93 -1.41
C GLY A 375 -2.17 24.92 -1.10
N ARG A 376 -3.04 25.29 -0.18
CA ARG A 376 -4.23 24.53 0.22
C ARG A 376 -5.41 24.80 -0.72
N PRO A 377 -6.41 23.93 -0.80
CA PRO A 377 -7.69 24.21 -1.46
C PRO A 377 -8.36 25.47 -0.89
N ASP A 378 -9.18 26.14 -1.68
CA ASP A 378 -9.88 27.36 -1.26
C ASP A 378 -10.86 27.02 -0.11
N GLY A 379 -10.88 27.86 0.91
CA GLY A 379 -11.72 27.67 2.11
C GLY A 379 -11.16 26.64 3.12
N VAL A 380 -9.94 26.13 2.91
CA VAL A 380 -9.26 25.21 3.85
C VAL A 380 -8.08 25.93 4.51
N ASP A 381 -8.26 26.34 5.77
CA ASP A 381 -7.28 27.14 6.50
C ASP A 381 -6.25 26.30 7.28
N ALA A 382 -6.59 25.03 7.61
CA ALA A 382 -5.73 24.11 8.36
C ALA A 382 -5.66 22.74 7.69
N GLY A 383 -4.76 21.88 8.15
CA GLY A 383 -4.52 20.54 7.58
C GLY A 383 -3.51 20.55 6.43
N TRP A 384 -2.93 19.39 6.19
CA TRP A 384 -1.90 19.21 5.16
C TRP A 384 -2.51 18.93 3.78
N PHE A 385 -3.52 19.72 3.41
CA PHE A 385 -4.21 19.58 2.13
C PHE A 385 -3.41 20.16 0.98
N VAL A 386 -3.49 19.51 -0.18
CA VAL A 386 -2.90 19.93 -1.45
C VAL A 386 -4.02 20.06 -2.48
N ARG A 387 -3.98 21.11 -3.28
CA ARG A 387 -4.89 21.26 -4.44
C ARG A 387 -4.63 20.14 -5.44
N PRO A 388 -5.65 19.39 -5.90
CA PRO A 388 -5.50 18.50 -7.04
C PRO A 388 -4.89 19.26 -8.21
N THR A 389 -3.67 18.87 -8.61
CA THR A 389 -2.84 19.66 -9.51
C THR A 389 -2.55 18.89 -10.78
N VAL A 390 -2.69 19.55 -11.93
CA VAL A 390 -2.38 18.96 -13.23
C VAL A 390 -1.52 19.92 -14.04
N PHE A 391 -0.41 19.41 -14.52
CA PHE A 391 0.48 20.07 -15.47
C PHE A 391 0.30 19.48 -16.87
N SER A 392 0.35 20.34 -17.88
CA SER A 392 0.45 20.00 -19.30
C SER A 392 1.74 20.54 -19.90
N ASP A 393 1.99 20.22 -21.18
CA ASP A 393 3.24 20.54 -21.88
C ASP A 393 4.47 19.98 -21.15
N VAL A 394 4.29 18.86 -20.44
CA VAL A 394 5.36 18.18 -19.70
C VAL A 394 6.19 17.34 -20.66
N THR A 395 7.49 17.54 -20.63
CA THR A 395 8.44 16.66 -21.35
C THR A 395 8.91 15.53 -20.42
N ASN A 396 9.34 14.41 -21.01
CA ASN A 396 9.66 13.22 -20.20
C ASN A 396 10.97 13.37 -19.37
N ASP A 397 11.78 14.40 -19.61
CA ASP A 397 12.99 14.74 -18.87
C ASP A 397 12.74 15.67 -17.67
N MET A 398 11.57 16.32 -17.59
CA MET A 398 11.20 17.15 -16.43
C MET A 398 11.14 16.33 -15.16
N THR A 399 11.55 16.93 -14.03
CA THR A 399 11.58 16.30 -12.71
C THR A 399 10.23 15.71 -12.30
N ILE A 400 9.13 16.45 -12.61
CA ILE A 400 7.75 16.00 -12.28
C ILE A 400 7.31 14.79 -13.13
N ALA A 401 7.96 14.49 -14.26
CA ALA A 401 7.73 13.29 -15.05
C ALA A 401 8.63 12.11 -14.64
N ARG A 402 9.80 12.39 -14.05
CA ARG A 402 10.81 11.39 -13.69
C ARG A 402 10.67 10.87 -12.26
N GLU A 403 10.37 11.75 -11.30
CA GLU A 403 10.39 11.42 -9.89
C GLU A 403 9.00 11.13 -9.33
N GLU A 404 8.95 10.22 -8.37
CA GLU A 404 7.73 9.90 -7.61
C GLU A 404 7.42 11.04 -6.64
N ILE A 405 6.30 11.73 -6.84
CA ILE A 405 5.86 12.86 -6.00
C ILE A 405 5.15 12.34 -4.74
N PHE A 406 4.30 11.33 -4.89
CA PHE A 406 3.48 10.70 -3.86
C PHE A 406 2.44 11.68 -3.29
N GLY A 407 1.73 12.35 -4.17
CA GLY A 407 0.68 13.34 -3.88
C GLY A 407 -0.18 13.62 -5.11
N PRO A 408 -1.26 14.43 -5.01
CA PRO A 408 -2.22 14.64 -6.07
C PRO A 408 -1.71 15.61 -7.15
N VAL A 409 -0.65 15.19 -7.86
CA VAL A 409 0.00 15.96 -8.94
C VAL A 409 0.17 15.09 -10.17
N LEU A 410 -0.46 15.48 -11.28
CA LEU A 410 -0.45 14.77 -12.55
C LEU A 410 0.32 15.53 -13.62
N SER A 411 0.95 14.80 -14.52
CA SER A 411 1.71 15.31 -15.66
C SER A 411 1.13 14.78 -16.96
N ILE A 412 0.71 15.66 -17.86
CA ILE A 412 0.25 15.31 -19.22
C ILE A 412 1.41 15.49 -20.18
N LEU A 413 1.74 14.40 -20.87
CA LEU A 413 2.74 14.32 -21.91
C LEU A 413 2.04 14.00 -23.25
N THR A 414 2.58 14.46 -24.35
CA THR A 414 2.04 14.14 -25.68
C THR A 414 2.89 13.11 -26.39
N TYR A 415 2.27 12.39 -27.33
CA TYR A 415 2.93 11.50 -28.26
C TYR A 415 2.33 11.63 -29.68
N ARG A 416 3.08 11.29 -30.71
CA ARG A 416 2.70 11.36 -32.12
C ARG A 416 2.06 10.06 -32.62
N ASP A 417 2.60 8.93 -32.16
CA ASP A 417 2.17 7.60 -32.54
C ASP A 417 2.30 6.60 -31.36
N THR A 418 1.75 5.41 -31.52
CA THR A 418 1.71 4.38 -30.48
C THR A 418 3.12 3.92 -30.06
N ASP A 419 4.08 3.86 -30.97
CA ASP A 419 5.45 3.44 -30.67
C ASP A 419 6.15 4.47 -29.78
N GLU A 420 5.96 5.76 -30.05
CA GLU A 420 6.46 6.84 -29.20
C GLU A 420 5.79 6.82 -27.81
N ALA A 421 4.47 6.58 -27.75
CA ALA A 421 3.79 6.44 -26.47
C ALA A 421 4.40 5.33 -25.59
N ILE A 422 4.68 4.18 -26.19
CA ILE A 422 5.33 3.04 -25.51
C ILE A 422 6.75 3.40 -25.10
N ALA A 423 7.51 4.06 -25.97
CA ALA A 423 8.87 4.49 -25.68
C ALA A 423 8.91 5.45 -24.48
N ILE A 424 8.06 6.49 -24.47
CA ILE A 424 7.93 7.43 -23.35
C ILE A 424 7.48 6.70 -22.08
N ALA A 425 6.50 5.80 -22.17
CA ALA A 425 5.99 5.05 -21.03
C ALA A 425 7.08 4.22 -20.36
N ASN A 426 7.93 3.55 -21.17
CA ASN A 426 9.02 2.71 -20.69
C ASN A 426 10.28 3.49 -20.28
N ASP A 427 10.46 4.74 -20.73
CA ASP A 427 11.61 5.57 -20.36
C ASP A 427 11.43 6.18 -18.96
N THR A 428 11.57 5.34 -17.98
CA THR A 428 11.57 5.66 -16.53
C THR A 428 12.39 4.64 -15.77
N LEU A 429 12.88 5.01 -14.60
CA LEU A 429 13.53 4.08 -13.66
C LEU A 429 12.56 3.09 -13.02
N TYR A 430 11.26 3.34 -13.12
CA TYR A 430 10.19 2.59 -12.49
C TYR A 430 9.50 1.62 -13.46
N GLY A 431 8.72 0.72 -12.93
CA GLY A 431 7.93 -0.25 -13.68
C GLY A 431 6.96 -1.02 -12.79
N LEU A 432 6.23 -0.32 -11.89
CA LEU A 432 5.30 -1.00 -10.98
C LEU A 432 3.97 -1.30 -11.68
N GLN A 433 3.33 -0.26 -12.20
CA GLN A 433 2.04 -0.37 -12.86
C GLN A 433 1.95 0.51 -14.09
N ALA A 434 1.06 0.16 -15.02
CA ALA A 434 0.69 0.97 -16.17
C ALA A 434 -0.83 0.81 -16.44
N TYR A 435 -1.38 1.79 -17.15
CA TYR A 435 -2.79 1.80 -17.58
C TYR A 435 -2.83 2.05 -19.08
N VAL A 436 -3.72 1.37 -19.79
CA VAL A 436 -3.95 1.55 -21.23
C VAL A 436 -5.45 1.68 -21.48
N PHE A 437 -5.85 2.76 -22.12
CA PHE A 437 -7.24 3.03 -22.47
C PHE A 437 -7.40 3.14 -24.00
N SER A 438 -8.33 2.36 -24.56
CA SER A 438 -8.63 2.30 -26.00
C SER A 438 -10.04 1.76 -26.19
N ALA A 439 -10.73 2.18 -27.23
CA ALA A 439 -11.99 1.56 -27.65
C ALA A 439 -11.76 0.15 -28.24
N ASP A 440 -10.56 -0.09 -28.81
CA ASP A 440 -10.15 -1.41 -29.32
C ASP A 440 -9.36 -2.18 -28.24
N ALA A 441 -10.00 -3.15 -27.59
CA ALA A 441 -9.38 -3.98 -26.57
C ALA A 441 -8.18 -4.79 -27.08
N LYS A 442 -8.16 -5.21 -28.34
CA LYS A 442 -7.05 -5.94 -28.94
C LYS A 442 -5.82 -5.05 -29.07
N ARG A 443 -6.00 -3.83 -29.58
CA ARG A 443 -4.94 -2.83 -29.68
C ARG A 443 -4.41 -2.45 -28.28
N ALA A 444 -5.30 -2.26 -27.30
CA ALA A 444 -4.89 -2.02 -25.92
C ALA A 444 -4.03 -3.16 -25.36
N HIS A 445 -4.36 -4.42 -25.65
CA HIS A 445 -3.58 -5.59 -25.24
C HIS A 445 -2.20 -5.64 -25.94
N GLU A 446 -2.12 -5.30 -27.21
CA GLU A 446 -0.86 -5.21 -27.96
C GLU A 446 0.07 -4.16 -27.34
N VAL A 447 -0.47 -2.99 -26.98
CA VAL A 447 0.29 -1.96 -26.25
C VAL A 447 0.72 -2.48 -24.87
N ALA A 448 -0.21 -3.04 -24.12
CA ALA A 448 0.06 -3.57 -22.77
C ALA A 448 1.21 -4.61 -22.76
N SER A 449 1.26 -5.48 -23.78
CA SER A 449 2.32 -6.51 -23.91
C SER A 449 3.74 -5.95 -24.10
N ARG A 450 3.86 -4.70 -24.49
CA ARG A 450 5.14 -4.00 -24.76
C ARG A 450 5.58 -3.08 -23.61
N LEU A 451 4.76 -2.96 -22.55
CA LEU A 451 5.07 -2.11 -21.40
C LEU A 451 5.91 -2.85 -20.37
N GLU A 452 6.95 -2.18 -19.89
CA GLU A 452 7.87 -2.69 -18.86
C GLU A 452 7.32 -2.38 -17.45
N ALA A 453 6.16 -2.96 -17.13
CA ALA A 453 5.49 -2.83 -15.83
C ALA A 453 5.06 -4.19 -15.30
N GLY A 454 5.12 -4.35 -13.99
CA GLY A 454 4.73 -5.60 -13.35
C GLY A 454 3.23 -5.89 -13.42
N ARG A 455 2.41 -4.83 -13.57
CA ARG A 455 0.97 -4.94 -13.79
C ARG A 455 0.50 -3.89 -14.81
N VAL A 456 -0.28 -4.32 -15.80
CA VAL A 456 -0.91 -3.42 -16.76
C VAL A 456 -2.43 -3.58 -16.70
N LEU A 457 -3.14 -2.49 -16.50
CA LEU A 457 -4.60 -2.44 -16.46
C LEU A 457 -5.13 -1.90 -17.80
N VAL A 458 -6.03 -2.65 -18.44
CA VAL A 458 -6.61 -2.30 -19.73
C VAL A 458 -8.08 -1.95 -19.52
N ASN A 459 -8.46 -0.70 -19.79
CA ASN A 459 -9.83 -0.19 -19.67
C ASN A 459 -10.48 -0.41 -18.29
N THR A 460 -9.68 -0.52 -17.23
CA THR A 460 -10.19 -0.79 -15.87
C THR A 460 -9.26 -0.22 -14.80
N LEU A 461 -9.77 -0.07 -13.58
CA LEU A 461 -9.00 0.18 -12.36
C LEU A 461 -9.15 -0.96 -11.35
N ALA A 462 -9.75 -2.09 -11.75
CA ALA A 462 -10.04 -3.20 -10.86
C ALA A 462 -8.74 -3.87 -10.35
N HIS A 463 -8.78 -4.31 -9.10
CA HIS A 463 -7.74 -5.12 -8.48
C HIS A 463 -8.07 -6.60 -8.62
N GLU A 464 -7.07 -7.41 -9.02
CA GLU A 464 -7.19 -8.87 -9.08
C GLU A 464 -6.20 -9.49 -8.08
N PRO A 465 -6.68 -9.98 -6.91
CA PRO A 465 -5.82 -10.47 -5.83
C PRO A 465 -5.16 -11.81 -6.14
N ALA A 466 -5.65 -12.58 -7.10
CA ALA A 466 -5.03 -13.83 -7.54
C ALA A 466 -3.80 -13.60 -8.44
N ALA A 467 -3.72 -12.42 -9.07
CA ALA A 467 -2.61 -12.07 -9.95
C ALA A 467 -1.38 -11.59 -9.17
N PRO A 468 -0.15 -11.89 -9.65
CA PRO A 468 1.06 -11.41 -9.01
C PRO A 468 1.14 -9.88 -9.02
N PHE A 469 1.59 -9.30 -7.91
CA PHE A 469 1.87 -7.88 -7.76
C PHE A 469 3.35 -7.66 -7.50
N GLY A 470 3.95 -6.67 -8.17
CA GLY A 470 5.33 -6.27 -7.96
C GLY A 470 5.94 -5.61 -9.19
N GLY A 471 7.02 -4.86 -8.98
CA GLY A 471 7.61 -4.00 -9.99
C GLY A 471 8.66 -4.65 -10.88
N PHE A 472 8.83 -4.03 -12.06
CA PHE A 472 10.02 -4.14 -12.91
C PHE A 472 11.02 -3.05 -12.51
N LYS A 473 12.23 -3.12 -13.01
CA LYS A 473 13.28 -2.09 -12.84
C LYS A 473 13.49 -1.74 -11.35
N GLN A 474 13.47 -0.44 -11.01
CA GLN A 474 13.68 0.01 -9.63
C GLN A 474 12.38 0.10 -8.81
N SER A 475 11.26 -0.41 -9.33
CA SER A 475 10.02 -0.54 -8.58
C SER A 475 9.96 -1.79 -7.70
N GLY A 476 10.91 -2.73 -7.82
CA GLY A 476 10.97 -3.82 -6.87
C GLY A 476 11.66 -5.09 -7.34
N ILE A 477 11.66 -6.08 -6.43
CA ILE A 477 12.19 -7.43 -6.64
C ILE A 477 11.23 -8.42 -6.00
N GLY A 478 10.96 -9.54 -6.69
CA GLY A 478 9.97 -10.52 -6.23
C GLY A 478 8.54 -10.13 -6.56
N ARG A 479 7.60 -10.87 -5.99
CA ARG A 479 6.16 -10.64 -6.19
C ARG A 479 5.41 -10.90 -4.89
N GLU A 480 4.30 -10.20 -4.73
CA GLU A 480 3.28 -10.42 -3.71
C GLU A 480 1.99 -10.90 -4.39
N TYR A 481 1.03 -11.36 -3.61
CA TYR A 481 -0.27 -11.90 -3.99
C TYR A 481 -0.23 -13.21 -4.78
N GLY A 482 -1.35 -13.92 -4.75
CA GLY A 482 -1.52 -15.19 -5.40
C GLY A 482 -0.47 -16.24 -5.00
N THR A 483 -0.27 -17.21 -5.84
CA THR A 483 0.75 -18.27 -5.66
C THR A 483 2.17 -17.70 -5.60
N PHE A 484 2.45 -16.64 -6.36
CA PHE A 484 3.76 -15.98 -6.37
C PHE A 484 4.12 -15.36 -5.01
N GLY A 485 3.12 -14.76 -4.33
CA GLY A 485 3.28 -14.20 -2.99
C GLY A 485 3.55 -15.28 -1.94
N LEU A 486 2.88 -16.42 -2.03
CA LEU A 486 3.13 -17.58 -1.18
C LEU A 486 4.52 -18.17 -1.43
N GLU A 487 4.90 -18.39 -2.68
CA GLU A 487 6.22 -18.95 -3.06
C GLU A 487 7.39 -18.04 -2.68
N ALA A 488 7.17 -16.74 -2.52
CA ALA A 488 8.19 -15.80 -2.04
C ALA A 488 8.66 -16.09 -0.60
N PHE A 489 7.94 -16.92 0.17
CA PHE A 489 8.29 -17.36 1.52
C PHE A 489 8.74 -18.84 1.60
N LEU A 490 8.87 -19.48 0.44
CA LEU A 490 9.21 -20.90 0.31
C LEU A 490 10.57 -21.10 -0.38
N GLU A 491 11.25 -22.19 -0.04
CA GLU A 491 12.47 -22.64 -0.70
C GLU A 491 12.26 -24.05 -1.27
N PRO A 492 12.48 -24.28 -2.58
CA PRO A 492 12.37 -25.61 -3.19
C PRO A 492 13.53 -26.51 -2.79
N LYS A 493 13.22 -27.72 -2.33
CA LYS A 493 14.18 -28.78 -2.06
C LYS A 493 13.92 -30.00 -2.95
N SER A 494 14.90 -30.41 -3.72
CA SER A 494 14.82 -31.63 -4.55
C SER A 494 15.25 -32.86 -3.74
N VAL A 495 14.40 -33.89 -3.77
CA VAL A 495 14.68 -35.21 -3.21
C VAL A 495 14.74 -36.22 -4.35
N LEU A 496 15.89 -36.90 -4.52
CA LEU A 496 16.10 -37.89 -5.58
C LEU A 496 16.13 -39.30 -4.96
N GLY A 497 15.82 -40.30 -5.78
CA GLY A 497 15.79 -41.70 -5.34
C GLY A 497 14.49 -42.08 -4.60
N VAL A 498 13.47 -41.25 -4.66
CA VAL A 498 12.10 -41.59 -4.21
C VAL A 498 11.44 -42.39 -5.34
N LEU A 499 11.09 -43.63 -5.08
CA LEU A 499 10.45 -44.52 -6.05
C LEU A 499 8.91 -44.44 -5.94
#